data_a3839314e2a950d36f39693c9144da2c
#
_entry.id   a3839314e2a950d36f39693c9144da2c
#
_cell.length_a   1.000
_cell.length_b   1.000
_cell.length_c   1.000
_cell.angle_alpha   90.00
_cell.angle_beta   90.00
_cell.angle_gamma   90.00
#
_symmetry.space_group_name_H-M   'P 1'
#
loop_
_entity.id
_entity.type
_entity.pdbx_description
1 polymer ?
#
loop_
_entity_poly.entity_id
_entity_poly.type
_entity_poly.pdbx_seq_one_letter_code
_entity_poly.pdbx_strand_id
1 'polypeptide(L)'
;MLALRQQLRDTSALGEYGAQAIHREWPVAAWGPPPAVRTIGRILERRGALDSQRRIRRPAPPRGWYLPAVADGTADCDCFDVIEGLVLQGGPEVEVLTGLALHAGLPDAWPTTGVTAARVVMALRARWRACGVPAFAQFDNDTCFQGPHQFPDIIGQVARLCLQAACTPVFVPVKDPSFQAALENFNGRWQVKVWHRFHHASLQALQARSAAYIAAARQRGSARTADAPTRCPLPAAWEFNPTLAPGGRLIYLRRTDDQGRLSLLGHVFPVDPHWLHRLVRAEVTLPGGPLRFFALRRRNPESQPLLREAHYELPERRRALRGWH
;
A
#
# COMPACT_ATOMS: atom_id res chain seq x y z
N MET A 1 6.67 -9.97 34.68
CA MET A 1 5.68 -9.63 33.64
C MET A 1 5.38 -8.13 33.58
N LEU A 2 4.86 -7.46 34.62
CA LEU A 2 4.62 -6.00 34.56
C LEU A 2 5.91 -5.20 34.36
N ALA A 3 7.01 -5.60 35.03
CA ALA A 3 8.32 -5.00 34.82
C ALA A 3 8.79 -5.15 33.36
N LEU A 4 8.64 -6.35 32.75
CA LEU A 4 8.96 -6.58 31.34
C LEU A 4 8.08 -5.73 30.42
N ARG A 5 6.78 -5.57 30.76
CA ARG A 5 5.91 -4.66 30.01
C ARG A 5 6.41 -3.22 30.04
N GLN A 6 6.83 -2.74 31.20
CA GLN A 6 7.37 -1.38 31.37
C GLN A 6 8.68 -1.24 30.57
N GLN A 7 9.59 -2.18 30.71
CA GLN A 7 10.83 -2.21 29.93
C GLN A 7 10.56 -2.14 28.43
N LEU A 8 9.65 -2.98 27.90
CA LEU A 8 9.28 -2.99 26.49
C LEU A 8 8.63 -1.68 26.04
N ARG A 9 7.86 -1.03 26.92
CA ARG A 9 7.31 0.30 26.62
C ARG A 9 8.40 1.32 26.32
N ASP A 10 9.50 1.24 27.05
CA ASP A 10 10.59 2.22 26.95
C ASP A 10 11.62 1.84 25.87
N THR A 11 11.92 0.54 25.70
CA THR A 11 13.05 0.07 24.88
C THR A 11 12.64 -0.62 23.58
N SER A 12 11.38 -1.08 23.39
CA SER A 12 10.99 -1.80 22.17
C SER A 12 11.11 -0.94 20.92
N ALA A 13 11.85 -1.43 19.93
CA ALA A 13 12.00 -0.77 18.63
C ALA A 13 10.66 -0.60 17.89
N LEU A 14 9.72 -1.55 18.08
CA LEU A 14 8.36 -1.48 17.53
C LEU A 14 7.39 -0.72 18.43
N GLY A 15 7.82 -0.31 19.64
CA GLY A 15 6.95 0.30 20.65
C GLY A 15 5.83 -0.63 21.11
N GLU A 16 6.01 -1.93 21.02
CA GLU A 16 5.03 -2.94 21.43
C GLU A 16 5.32 -3.41 22.85
N TYR A 17 4.31 -3.39 23.71
CA TYR A 17 4.37 -3.80 25.11
C TYR A 17 3.10 -4.54 25.55
N GLY A 18 2.35 -5.08 24.58
CA GLY A 18 1.15 -5.90 24.82
C GLY A 18 1.48 -7.37 25.12
N ALA A 19 0.43 -8.19 25.31
CA ALA A 19 0.56 -9.61 25.67
C ALA A 19 1.43 -10.42 24.68
N GLN A 20 1.34 -10.14 23.38
CA GLN A 20 2.17 -10.79 22.36
C GLN A 20 3.64 -10.40 22.48
N ALA A 21 3.93 -9.11 22.70
CA ALA A 21 5.31 -8.65 22.87
C ALA A 21 5.93 -9.25 24.15
N ILE A 22 5.19 -9.28 25.24
CA ILE A 22 5.63 -9.90 26.50
C ILE A 22 5.90 -11.39 26.29
N HIS A 23 5.06 -12.12 25.56
CA HIS A 23 5.26 -13.53 25.27
C HIS A 23 6.53 -13.79 24.45
N ARG A 24 6.75 -12.96 23.44
CA ARG A 24 7.92 -13.06 22.56
C ARG A 24 9.23 -12.74 23.27
N GLU A 25 9.24 -11.69 24.08
CA GLU A 25 10.42 -11.22 24.81
C GLU A 25 10.53 -11.81 26.25
N TRP A 26 9.83 -12.94 26.46
CA TRP A 26 9.83 -13.61 27.76
C TRP A 26 11.22 -14.17 28.08
N PRO A 27 11.81 -13.85 29.23
CA PRO A 27 13.12 -14.33 29.60
C PRO A 27 13.08 -15.79 30.07
N VAL A 28 13.03 -16.72 29.11
CA VAL A 28 12.86 -18.17 29.38
C VAL A 28 13.91 -18.72 30.33
N ALA A 29 15.17 -18.27 30.23
CA ALA A 29 16.26 -18.72 31.09
C ALA A 29 16.04 -18.38 32.58
N ALA A 30 15.37 -17.23 32.85
CA ALA A 30 15.14 -16.77 34.21
C ALA A 30 13.77 -17.18 34.78
N TRP A 31 12.75 -17.30 33.91
CA TRP A 31 11.35 -17.44 34.35
C TRP A 31 10.66 -18.72 33.86
N GLY A 32 11.40 -19.59 33.18
CA GLY A 32 10.83 -20.78 32.53
C GLY A 32 9.97 -20.45 31.31
N PRO A 33 9.19 -21.42 30.79
CA PRO A 33 8.42 -21.25 29.56
C PRO A 33 7.37 -20.14 29.69
N PRO A 34 7.14 -19.36 28.60
CA PRO A 34 6.18 -18.28 28.62
C PRO A 34 4.74 -18.79 28.76
N PRO A 35 3.90 -18.13 29.58
CA PRO A 35 2.48 -18.42 29.58
C PRO A 35 1.84 -18.09 28.21
N ALA A 36 0.78 -18.79 27.84
CA ALA A 36 0.05 -18.49 26.61
C ALA A 36 -0.35 -16.99 26.54
N VAL A 37 -0.31 -16.41 25.34
CA VAL A 37 -0.62 -14.99 25.11
C VAL A 37 -1.96 -14.58 25.73
N ARG A 38 -2.99 -15.45 25.63
CA ARG A 38 -4.30 -15.22 26.25
C ARG A 38 -4.22 -15.11 27.77
N THR A 39 -3.37 -15.92 28.41
CA THR A 39 -3.14 -15.89 29.86
C THR A 39 -2.46 -14.60 30.27
N ILE A 40 -1.43 -14.17 29.53
CA ILE A 40 -0.76 -12.87 29.73
C ILE A 40 -1.79 -11.74 29.61
N GLY A 41 -2.63 -11.75 28.57
CA GLY A 41 -3.69 -10.76 28.38
C GLY A 41 -4.65 -10.66 29.58
N ARG A 42 -5.12 -11.80 30.12
CA ARG A 42 -5.99 -11.83 31.34
C ARG A 42 -5.29 -11.27 32.57
N ILE A 43 -4.00 -11.56 32.74
CA ILE A 43 -3.24 -11.03 33.88
C ILE A 43 -3.09 -9.51 33.73
N LEU A 44 -2.77 -8.99 32.56
CA LEU A 44 -2.69 -7.55 32.31
C LEU A 44 -4.03 -6.86 32.60
N GLU A 45 -5.14 -7.45 32.14
CA GLU A 45 -6.50 -6.95 32.41
C GLU A 45 -6.81 -6.89 33.91
N ARG A 46 -6.61 -7.99 34.63
CA ARG A 46 -6.84 -8.06 36.07
C ARG A 46 -5.99 -7.07 36.89
N ARG A 47 -4.81 -6.72 36.38
CA ARG A 47 -3.90 -5.75 36.97
C ARG A 47 -4.13 -4.32 36.51
N GLY A 48 -5.22 -4.05 35.78
CA GLY A 48 -5.54 -2.72 35.26
C GLY A 48 -4.48 -2.15 34.27
N ALA A 49 -3.65 -3.05 33.71
CA ALA A 49 -2.56 -2.64 32.83
C ALA A 49 -2.98 -2.54 31.35
N LEU A 50 -4.23 -2.80 30.98
CA LEU A 50 -4.78 -2.60 29.65
C LEU A 50 -5.51 -1.26 29.58
N ASP A 51 -5.36 -0.57 28.46
CA ASP A 51 -6.15 0.62 28.16
C ASP A 51 -7.65 0.24 28.12
N SER A 52 -8.50 1.01 28.76
CA SER A 52 -9.93 0.74 28.96
C SER A 52 -10.78 0.76 27.67
N GLN A 53 -10.19 1.10 26.53
CA GLN A 53 -10.90 1.13 25.25
C GLN A 53 -11.09 -0.27 24.66
N ARG A 54 -12.29 -0.83 24.81
CA ARG A 54 -12.74 -2.00 24.05
C ARG A 54 -12.83 -1.64 22.55
N ARG A 55 -11.80 -1.99 21.78
CA ARG A 55 -11.88 -1.90 20.31
C ARG A 55 -12.80 -3.03 19.81
N ILE A 56 -14.00 -2.67 19.37
CA ILE A 56 -14.85 -3.58 18.57
C ILE A 56 -14.10 -3.82 17.26
N ARG A 57 -13.44 -4.96 17.13
CA ARG A 57 -12.84 -5.39 15.86
C ARG A 57 -13.95 -5.77 14.90
N ARG A 58 -14.27 -4.89 13.98
CA ARG A 58 -15.02 -5.32 12.78
C ARG A 58 -14.18 -6.35 12.03
N PRO A 59 -14.78 -7.41 11.45
CA PRO A 59 -14.05 -8.35 10.60
C PRO A 59 -13.32 -7.55 9.51
N ALA A 60 -12.04 -7.84 9.34
CA ALA A 60 -11.24 -7.20 8.31
C ALA A 60 -11.86 -7.54 6.94
N PRO A 61 -12.00 -6.57 6.03
CA PRO A 61 -12.45 -6.87 4.67
C PRO A 61 -11.46 -7.85 4.02
N PRO A 62 -11.90 -8.71 3.10
CA PRO A 62 -11.01 -9.59 2.34
C PRO A 62 -9.91 -8.77 1.68
N ARG A 63 -8.65 -9.23 1.80
CA ARG A 63 -7.51 -8.52 1.20
C ARG A 63 -7.60 -8.57 -0.31
N GLY A 64 -7.48 -7.41 -0.96
CA GLY A 64 -7.44 -7.36 -2.41
C GLY A 64 -8.65 -7.97 -3.12
N TRP A 65 -9.82 -8.03 -2.47
CA TRP A 65 -11.05 -8.68 -2.97
C TRP A 65 -11.46 -8.24 -4.39
N TYR A 66 -11.02 -7.10 -4.84
CA TYR A 66 -11.26 -6.52 -6.17
C TYR A 66 -10.29 -7.02 -7.24
N LEU A 67 -9.25 -7.77 -6.86
CA LEU A 67 -8.26 -8.42 -7.73
C LEU A 67 -8.31 -9.92 -7.45
N PRO A 68 -8.89 -10.74 -8.33
CA PRO A 68 -9.08 -12.17 -8.07
C PRO A 68 -7.80 -12.89 -7.61
N ALA A 69 -6.69 -12.72 -8.33
CA ALA A 69 -5.42 -13.37 -8.00
C ALA A 69 -4.80 -12.90 -6.66
N VAL A 70 -5.17 -11.70 -6.17
CA VAL A 70 -4.77 -11.25 -4.83
C VAL A 70 -5.72 -11.81 -3.78
N ALA A 71 -7.02 -11.88 -4.09
CA ALA A 71 -8.02 -12.41 -3.17
C ALA A 71 -7.82 -13.89 -2.86
N ASP A 72 -7.42 -14.68 -3.86
CA ASP A 72 -7.14 -16.13 -3.72
C ASP A 72 -5.71 -16.44 -3.24
N GLY A 73 -4.86 -15.42 -3.06
CA GLY A 73 -3.50 -15.57 -2.55
C GLY A 73 -2.49 -16.08 -3.57
N THR A 74 -2.81 -16.09 -4.86
CA THR A 74 -1.87 -16.50 -5.93
C THR A 74 -0.95 -15.37 -6.38
N ALA A 75 -1.31 -14.11 -6.09
CA ALA A 75 -0.51 -12.94 -6.40
C ALA A 75 -0.40 -11.98 -5.21
N ASP A 76 0.75 -11.31 -5.06
CA ASP A 76 0.91 -10.24 -4.07
C ASP A 76 0.68 -8.86 -4.70
N CYS A 77 0.30 -7.91 -3.87
CA CYS A 77 0.07 -6.52 -4.22
C CYS A 77 0.82 -5.60 -3.25
N ASP A 78 1.66 -4.72 -3.76
CA ASP A 78 2.21 -3.61 -3.00
C ASP A 78 1.23 -2.44 -3.00
N CYS A 79 0.85 -1.92 -1.84
CA CYS A 79 0.05 -0.72 -1.70
C CYS A 79 0.93 0.44 -1.28
N PHE A 80 0.73 1.62 -1.88
CA PHE A 80 1.49 2.84 -1.60
C PHE A 80 0.57 4.01 -1.30
N ASP A 81 1.04 4.90 -0.41
CA ASP A 81 0.33 6.08 0.07
C ASP A 81 1.32 7.13 0.58
N VAL A 82 0.88 8.36 0.74
CA VAL A 82 1.69 9.46 1.28
C VAL A 82 1.08 9.95 2.59
N ILE A 83 1.90 10.03 3.63
CA ILE A 83 1.55 10.74 4.87
C ILE A 83 2.04 12.16 4.72
N GLU A 84 1.13 13.11 4.78
CA GLU A 84 1.35 14.55 4.66
C GLU A 84 1.17 15.27 5.99
N GLY A 85 1.50 16.56 6.03
CA GLY A 85 1.22 17.46 7.15
C GLY A 85 2.10 17.22 8.39
N LEU A 86 3.26 16.60 8.22
CA LEU A 86 4.24 16.43 9.29
C LEU A 86 5.24 17.58 9.28
N VAL A 87 5.39 18.29 10.41
CA VAL A 87 6.30 19.42 10.52
C VAL A 87 7.35 19.14 11.60
N LEU A 88 8.62 19.13 11.23
CA LEU A 88 9.71 19.04 12.19
C LEU A 88 9.77 20.31 13.03
N GLN A 89 10.04 20.17 14.31
CA GLN A 89 10.11 21.32 15.22
C GLN A 89 11.21 22.29 14.78
N GLY A 90 10.83 23.51 14.38
CA GLY A 90 11.75 24.50 13.85
C GLY A 90 12.38 24.16 12.49
N GLY A 91 11.83 23.16 11.79
CA GLY A 91 12.35 22.62 10.53
C GLY A 91 11.32 22.62 9.39
N PRO A 92 11.64 21.93 8.29
CA PRO A 92 10.77 21.84 7.13
C PRO A 92 9.56 20.93 7.37
N GLU A 93 8.55 21.10 6.54
CA GLU A 93 7.50 20.12 6.35
C GLU A 93 8.08 18.81 5.76
N VAL A 94 7.56 17.69 6.21
CA VAL A 94 8.00 16.37 5.82
C VAL A 94 6.80 15.56 5.35
N GLU A 95 6.97 14.89 4.23
CA GLU A 95 6.06 13.89 3.73
C GLU A 95 6.70 12.52 3.84
N VAL A 96 5.88 11.49 3.97
CA VAL A 96 6.39 10.12 4.06
C VAL A 96 5.69 9.24 3.03
N LEU A 97 6.43 8.86 1.99
CA LEU A 97 5.97 7.78 1.13
C LEU A 97 5.97 6.49 1.93
N THR A 98 4.85 5.78 1.93
CA THR A 98 4.71 4.48 2.62
C THR A 98 4.37 3.38 1.65
N GLY A 99 4.76 2.16 2.00
CA GLY A 99 4.48 0.97 1.21
C GLY A 99 4.20 -0.25 2.08
N LEU A 100 3.29 -1.09 1.64
CA LEU A 100 2.94 -2.33 2.33
C LEU A 100 2.56 -3.42 1.34
N ALA A 101 3.24 -4.57 1.39
CA ALA A 101 2.82 -5.76 0.69
C ALA A 101 1.61 -6.41 1.39
N LEU A 102 0.53 -6.66 0.66
CA LEU A 102 -0.71 -7.17 1.27
C LEU A 102 -0.58 -8.57 1.84
N HIS A 103 0.07 -9.50 1.13
CA HIS A 103 0.29 -10.87 1.59
C HIS A 103 1.59 -10.99 2.37
N ALA A 104 2.72 -10.57 1.81
CA ALA A 104 4.01 -10.66 2.48
C ALA A 104 4.09 -9.80 3.75
N GLY A 105 3.27 -8.75 3.88
CA GLY A 105 3.30 -7.87 5.03
C GLY A 105 4.60 -7.05 5.14
N LEU A 106 5.34 -6.91 4.06
CA LEU A 106 6.58 -6.13 3.97
C LEU A 106 6.28 -4.64 4.01
N PRO A 107 6.56 -3.92 5.11
CA PRO A 107 6.37 -2.49 5.18
C PRO A 107 7.57 -1.73 4.67
N ASP A 108 7.33 -0.49 4.22
CA ASP A 108 8.32 0.55 4.00
C ASP A 108 7.79 1.92 4.39
N ALA A 109 8.71 2.85 4.70
CA ALA A 109 8.39 4.25 4.94
C ALA A 109 9.63 5.11 4.65
N TRP A 110 9.50 6.07 3.75
CA TRP A 110 10.57 6.94 3.27
C TRP A 110 10.25 8.42 3.57
N PRO A 111 10.64 8.95 4.74
CA PRO A 111 10.48 10.37 5.05
C PRO A 111 11.33 11.24 4.13
N THR A 112 10.74 12.32 3.61
CA THR A 112 11.38 13.25 2.67
C THR A 112 10.79 14.65 2.79
N THR A 113 11.40 15.66 2.21
CA THR A 113 10.89 17.05 2.17
C THR A 113 9.88 17.30 1.05
N GLY A 114 9.29 16.27 0.51
CA GLY A 114 8.27 16.32 -0.54
C GLY A 114 8.29 15.05 -1.37
N VAL A 115 7.14 14.45 -1.62
CA VAL A 115 7.00 13.25 -2.44
C VAL A 115 6.71 13.67 -3.88
N THR A 116 7.63 13.37 -4.79
CA THR A 116 7.50 13.61 -6.23
C THR A 116 7.48 12.29 -6.98
N ALA A 117 6.96 12.27 -8.20
CA ALA A 117 6.97 11.07 -9.05
C ALA A 117 8.39 10.47 -9.20
N ALA A 118 9.41 11.30 -9.32
CA ALA A 118 10.81 10.84 -9.41
C ALA A 118 11.25 10.14 -8.12
N ARG A 119 10.93 10.68 -6.94
CA ARG A 119 11.22 10.04 -5.64
C ARG A 119 10.45 8.74 -5.45
N VAL A 120 9.19 8.69 -5.87
CA VAL A 120 8.41 7.45 -5.88
C VAL A 120 9.08 6.39 -6.76
N VAL A 121 9.45 6.74 -7.99
CA VAL A 121 10.18 5.84 -8.92
C VAL A 121 11.45 5.30 -8.27
N MET A 122 12.25 6.14 -7.61
CA MET A 122 13.47 5.71 -6.90
C MET A 122 13.15 4.73 -5.77
N ALA A 123 12.16 5.03 -4.94
CA ALA A 123 11.76 4.21 -3.80
C ALA A 123 11.23 2.85 -4.25
N LEU A 124 10.36 2.80 -5.27
CA LEU A 124 9.82 1.56 -5.81
C LEU A 124 10.92 0.68 -6.43
N ARG A 125 11.84 1.26 -7.21
CA ARG A 125 12.99 0.53 -7.76
C ARG A 125 13.85 -0.10 -6.66
N ALA A 126 14.20 0.68 -5.63
CA ALA A 126 14.99 0.18 -4.50
C ALA A 126 14.25 -0.96 -3.77
N ARG A 127 12.95 -0.80 -3.50
CA ARG A 127 12.11 -1.83 -2.88
C ARG A 127 12.05 -3.10 -3.72
N TRP A 128 11.80 -2.98 -5.02
CA TRP A 128 11.65 -4.13 -5.91
C TRP A 128 12.97 -4.85 -6.20
N ARG A 129 14.10 -4.14 -6.16
CA ARG A 129 15.43 -4.79 -6.16
C ARG A 129 15.67 -5.62 -4.90
N ALA A 130 15.22 -5.13 -3.74
CA ALA A 130 15.41 -5.83 -2.46
C ALA A 130 14.41 -6.96 -2.22
N CYS A 131 13.16 -6.81 -2.67
CA CYS A 131 12.05 -7.69 -2.29
C CYS A 131 11.36 -8.39 -3.48
N GLY A 132 11.83 -8.17 -4.70
CA GLY A 132 11.16 -8.61 -5.93
C GLY A 132 9.96 -7.74 -6.31
N VAL A 133 9.56 -7.82 -7.57
CA VAL A 133 8.44 -7.09 -8.17
C VAL A 133 7.15 -7.87 -7.90
N PRO A 134 6.10 -7.26 -7.31
CA PRO A 134 4.81 -7.90 -7.15
C PRO A 134 4.03 -7.93 -8.47
N ALA A 135 2.99 -8.75 -8.54
CA ALA A 135 2.10 -8.77 -9.70
C ALA A 135 1.29 -7.45 -9.85
N PHE A 136 0.98 -6.81 -8.72
CA PHE A 136 0.21 -5.57 -8.68
C PHE A 136 0.87 -4.53 -7.77
N ALA A 137 0.73 -3.25 -8.16
CA ALA A 137 1.09 -2.10 -7.32
C ALA A 137 -0.10 -1.15 -7.26
N GLN A 138 -0.61 -0.91 -6.07
CA GLN A 138 -1.81 -0.12 -5.82
C GLN A 138 -1.45 1.26 -5.29
N PHE A 139 -2.12 2.27 -5.82
CA PHE A 139 -1.93 3.67 -5.54
C PHE A 139 -3.27 4.36 -5.32
N ASP A 140 -3.27 5.48 -4.62
CA ASP A 140 -4.34 6.45 -4.70
C ASP A 140 -4.30 7.22 -6.03
N ASN A 141 -5.07 8.31 -6.12
CA ASN A 141 -5.14 9.12 -7.34
C ASN A 141 -4.28 10.38 -7.27
N ASP A 142 -3.31 10.44 -6.36
CA ASP A 142 -2.41 11.58 -6.30
C ASP A 142 -1.61 11.74 -7.60
N THR A 143 -1.30 12.98 -7.94
CA THR A 143 -0.58 13.32 -9.17
C THR A 143 0.84 12.75 -9.20
N CYS A 144 1.45 12.52 -8.05
CA CYS A 144 2.76 11.88 -7.95
C CYS A 144 2.73 10.42 -8.42
N PHE A 145 1.58 9.71 -8.33
CA PHE A 145 1.40 8.34 -8.79
C PHE A 145 0.79 8.25 -10.18
N GLN A 146 -0.34 8.93 -10.38
CA GLN A 146 -1.10 8.80 -11.63
C GLN A 146 -0.57 9.71 -12.74
N GLY A 147 0.05 10.82 -12.40
CA GLY A 147 0.40 11.90 -13.31
C GLY A 147 -0.66 13.01 -13.33
N PRO A 148 -0.43 14.11 -14.05
CA PRO A 148 -1.31 15.28 -14.06
C PRO A 148 -2.67 14.96 -14.69
N HIS A 149 -3.73 15.20 -13.91
CA HIS A 149 -5.13 14.94 -14.34
C HIS A 149 -5.69 15.92 -15.37
N GLN A 150 -4.99 17.04 -15.60
CA GLN A 150 -5.43 18.11 -16.49
C GLN A 150 -5.48 17.70 -17.97
N PHE A 151 -4.76 16.65 -18.32
CA PHE A 151 -4.62 16.23 -19.71
C PHE A 151 -5.13 14.81 -19.90
N PRO A 152 -5.97 14.56 -20.90
CA PRO A 152 -6.40 13.21 -21.24
C PRO A 152 -5.22 12.35 -21.70
N ASP A 153 -5.38 11.05 -21.59
CA ASP A 153 -4.44 10.03 -22.09
C ASP A 153 -3.03 10.09 -21.50
N ILE A 154 -2.88 10.67 -20.28
CA ILE A 154 -1.56 10.69 -19.61
C ILE A 154 -1.35 9.40 -18.83
N ILE A 155 -0.20 8.79 -19.06
CA ILE A 155 0.33 7.70 -18.24
C ILE A 155 1.54 8.23 -17.50
N GLY A 156 1.40 8.45 -16.19
CA GLY A 156 2.45 9.01 -15.32
C GLY A 156 3.69 8.11 -15.23
N GLN A 157 4.79 8.69 -14.73
CA GLN A 157 6.08 7.99 -14.64
C GLN A 157 6.01 6.75 -13.76
N VAL A 158 5.26 6.79 -12.65
CA VAL A 158 5.10 5.65 -11.73
C VAL A 158 4.34 4.50 -12.41
N ALA A 159 3.26 4.80 -13.12
CA ALA A 159 2.55 3.79 -13.91
C ALA A 159 3.43 3.19 -15.02
N ARG A 160 4.24 4.01 -15.72
CA ARG A 160 5.21 3.53 -16.73
C ARG A 160 6.28 2.64 -16.11
N LEU A 161 6.81 3.00 -14.92
CA LEU A 161 7.72 2.15 -14.16
C LEU A 161 7.11 0.78 -13.89
N CYS A 162 5.87 0.74 -13.37
CA CYS A 162 5.16 -0.50 -13.10
C CYS A 162 5.06 -1.37 -14.35
N LEU A 163 4.57 -0.80 -15.45
CA LEU A 163 4.39 -1.52 -16.71
C LEU A 163 5.71 -2.10 -17.25
N GLN A 164 6.80 -1.32 -17.19
CA GLN A 164 8.12 -1.80 -17.64
C GLN A 164 8.69 -2.90 -16.73
N ALA A 165 8.34 -2.89 -15.45
CA ALA A 165 8.72 -3.93 -14.50
C ALA A 165 7.78 -5.15 -14.53
N ALA A 166 6.86 -5.24 -15.50
CA ALA A 166 5.82 -6.27 -15.58
C ALA A 166 4.89 -6.31 -14.35
N CYS A 167 4.72 -5.20 -13.66
CA CYS A 167 3.80 -5.00 -12.56
C CYS A 167 2.55 -4.26 -13.05
N THR A 168 1.36 -4.72 -12.70
CA THR A 168 0.11 -4.05 -13.06
C THR A 168 -0.22 -2.94 -12.07
N PRO A 169 -0.18 -1.65 -12.47
CA PRO A 169 -0.61 -0.57 -11.58
C PRO A 169 -2.14 -0.56 -11.41
N VAL A 170 -2.57 -0.32 -10.17
CA VAL A 170 -3.98 -0.31 -9.74
C VAL A 170 -4.28 1.01 -9.05
N PHE A 171 -5.24 1.77 -9.57
CA PHE A 171 -5.66 3.05 -8.99
C PHE A 171 -7.01 2.90 -8.28
N VAL A 172 -7.02 3.14 -6.96
CA VAL A 172 -8.22 2.97 -6.13
C VAL A 172 -9.27 4.06 -6.40
N PRO A 173 -10.53 3.87 -5.98
CA PRO A 173 -11.56 4.88 -6.13
C PRO A 173 -11.21 6.16 -5.37
N VAL A 174 -11.55 7.30 -5.94
CA VAL A 174 -11.38 8.60 -5.27
C VAL A 174 -12.22 8.64 -4.00
N LYS A 175 -11.63 9.06 -2.88
CA LYS A 175 -12.29 9.23 -1.57
C LYS A 175 -12.95 7.95 -0.99
N ASP A 176 -12.43 6.77 -1.31
CA ASP A 176 -12.90 5.51 -0.70
C ASP A 176 -11.77 4.82 0.07
N PRO A 177 -11.57 5.15 1.37
CA PRO A 177 -10.47 4.62 2.18
C PRO A 177 -10.53 3.10 2.37
N SER A 178 -11.68 2.48 2.14
CA SER A 178 -11.87 1.04 2.35
C SER A 178 -10.96 0.15 1.50
N PHE A 179 -10.35 0.68 0.44
CA PHE A 179 -9.42 -0.04 -0.43
C PHE A 179 -7.98 -0.03 0.09
N GLN A 180 -7.64 0.88 1.01
CA GLN A 180 -6.30 1.03 1.58
C GLN A 180 -6.22 0.71 3.07
N ALA A 181 -7.26 0.12 3.67
CA ALA A 181 -7.38 -0.10 5.11
C ALA A 181 -6.15 -0.81 5.76
N ALA A 182 -5.46 -1.71 5.06
CA ALA A 182 -4.25 -2.36 5.55
C ALA A 182 -3.08 -1.38 5.64
N LEU A 183 -2.92 -0.53 4.62
CA LEU A 183 -1.88 0.49 4.55
C LEU A 183 -2.17 1.64 5.53
N GLU A 184 -3.42 2.10 5.62
CA GLU A 184 -3.85 3.10 6.61
C GLU A 184 -3.57 2.65 8.06
N ASN A 185 -3.83 1.37 8.35
CA ASN A 185 -3.48 0.80 9.65
C ASN A 185 -1.95 0.78 9.88
N PHE A 186 -1.17 0.54 8.84
CA PHE A 186 0.28 0.66 8.91
C PHE A 186 0.71 2.12 9.13
N ASN A 187 0.16 3.06 8.36
CA ASN A 187 0.42 4.50 8.47
C ASN A 187 0.13 5.01 9.89
N GLY A 188 -1.04 4.67 10.45
CA GLY A 188 -1.37 5.04 11.82
C GLY A 188 -0.42 4.44 12.86
N ARG A 189 0.04 3.19 12.67
CA ARG A 189 1.04 2.58 13.57
C ARG A 189 2.41 3.25 13.44
N TRP A 190 2.84 3.56 12.23
CA TRP A 190 4.10 4.28 11.99
C TRP A 190 4.07 5.66 12.64
N GLN A 191 2.99 6.43 12.45
CA GLN A 191 2.83 7.72 13.11
C GLN A 191 2.92 7.60 14.63
N VAL A 192 2.19 6.67 15.25
CA VAL A 192 2.22 6.49 16.72
C VAL A 192 3.58 6.00 17.21
N LYS A 193 4.28 5.11 16.48
CA LYS A 193 5.47 4.40 16.96
C LYS A 193 6.80 5.06 16.55
N VAL A 194 6.76 5.87 15.51
CA VAL A 194 7.93 6.61 14.99
C VAL A 194 7.73 8.10 15.22
N TRP A 195 6.73 8.71 14.57
CA TRP A 195 6.56 10.16 14.58
C TRP A 195 6.22 10.72 15.98
N HIS A 196 5.15 10.26 16.60
CA HIS A 196 4.70 10.81 17.90
C HIS A 196 5.48 10.32 19.10
N ARG A 197 6.24 9.23 18.97
CA ARG A 197 6.97 8.64 20.08
C ARG A 197 8.30 9.35 20.39
N PHE A 198 8.92 9.96 19.38
CA PHE A 198 10.26 10.52 19.49
C PHE A 198 10.27 11.98 19.05
N HIS A 199 11.20 12.74 19.63
CA HIS A 199 11.57 14.04 19.09
C HIS A 199 12.53 13.85 17.92
N HIS A 200 12.28 14.54 16.80
CA HIS A 200 13.10 14.46 15.58
C HIS A 200 13.80 15.80 15.34
N ALA A 201 15.08 15.89 15.68
CA ALA A 201 15.87 17.10 15.52
C ALA A 201 16.19 17.42 14.03
N SER A 202 16.03 16.46 13.13
CA SER A 202 16.28 16.62 11.69
C SER A 202 15.57 15.54 10.88
N LEU A 203 15.43 15.78 9.57
CA LEU A 203 14.95 14.76 8.64
C LEU A 203 15.81 13.48 8.69
N GLN A 204 17.12 13.62 8.79
CA GLN A 204 18.01 12.46 8.88
C GLN A 204 17.75 11.64 10.16
N ALA A 205 17.51 12.28 11.29
CA ALA A 205 17.14 11.59 12.53
C ALA A 205 15.81 10.83 12.38
N LEU A 206 14.80 11.43 11.74
CA LEU A 206 13.54 10.78 11.42
C LEU A 206 13.75 9.59 10.47
N GLN A 207 14.54 9.74 9.41
CA GLN A 207 14.86 8.67 8.47
C GLN A 207 15.55 7.49 9.15
N ALA A 208 16.53 7.73 10.01
CA ALA A 208 17.21 6.68 10.77
C ALA A 208 16.24 5.93 11.70
N ARG A 209 15.35 6.66 12.38
CA ARG A 209 14.33 6.06 13.26
C ARG A 209 13.31 5.27 12.48
N SER A 210 12.85 5.79 11.34
CA SER A 210 11.95 5.08 10.41
C SER A 210 12.59 3.78 9.93
N ALA A 211 13.84 3.83 9.46
CA ALA A 211 14.57 2.64 8.98
C ALA A 211 14.70 1.56 10.07
N ALA A 212 15.03 1.95 11.31
CA ALA A 212 15.10 1.01 12.43
C ALA A 212 13.75 0.35 12.74
N TYR A 213 12.66 1.13 12.70
CA TYR A 213 11.30 0.58 12.86
C TYR A 213 10.93 -0.39 11.74
N ILE A 214 11.21 -0.03 10.48
CA ILE A 214 10.93 -0.87 9.31
C ILE A 214 11.72 -2.18 9.38
N ALA A 215 13.02 -2.13 9.71
CA ALA A 215 13.85 -3.33 9.87
C ALA A 215 13.28 -4.29 10.93
N ALA A 216 12.92 -3.77 12.10
CA ALA A 216 12.31 -4.56 13.17
C ALA A 216 10.93 -5.13 12.78
N ALA A 217 10.12 -4.35 12.03
CA ALA A 217 8.82 -4.78 11.55
C ALA A 217 8.94 -5.90 10.52
N ARG A 218 9.90 -5.82 9.59
CA ARG A 218 10.19 -6.86 8.59
C ARG A 218 10.70 -8.15 9.24
N GLN A 219 11.65 -8.05 10.17
CA GLN A 219 12.17 -9.20 10.93
C GLN A 219 11.03 -9.93 11.64
N ARG A 220 10.15 -9.19 12.30
CA ARG A 220 8.97 -9.75 12.97
C ARG A 220 7.99 -10.43 12.01
N GLY A 221 7.87 -9.93 10.79
CA GLY A 221 6.98 -10.44 9.74
C GLY A 221 7.57 -11.54 8.87
N SER A 222 8.80 -12.01 9.14
CA SER A 222 9.56 -12.87 8.23
C SER A 222 8.83 -14.18 7.84
N ALA A 223 8.16 -14.84 8.80
CA ALA A 223 7.37 -16.04 8.52
C ALA A 223 6.26 -15.79 7.50
N ARG A 224 5.53 -14.66 7.68
CA ARG A 224 4.47 -14.27 6.74
C ARG A 224 5.02 -13.95 5.34
N THR A 225 6.24 -13.42 5.27
CA THR A 225 6.90 -13.15 4.00
C THR A 225 7.28 -14.46 3.29
N ALA A 226 7.72 -15.47 4.04
CA ALA A 226 8.04 -16.78 3.48
C ALA A 226 6.83 -17.51 2.89
N ASP A 227 5.65 -17.32 3.48
CA ASP A 227 4.38 -17.92 3.02
C ASP A 227 3.66 -17.10 1.93
N ALA A 228 4.21 -15.96 1.53
CA ALA A 228 3.57 -15.07 0.57
C ALA A 228 3.78 -15.54 -0.89
N PRO A 229 2.91 -15.10 -1.83
CA PRO A 229 3.10 -15.35 -3.25
C PRO A 229 4.47 -14.91 -3.74
N THR A 230 5.04 -15.71 -4.65
CA THR A 230 6.36 -15.44 -5.23
C THR A 230 6.37 -14.13 -6.01
N ARG A 231 7.45 -13.36 -5.86
CA ARG A 231 7.69 -12.11 -6.58
C ARG A 231 8.76 -12.31 -7.63
N CYS A 232 8.65 -11.60 -8.75
CA CYS A 232 9.66 -11.66 -9.82
C CYS A 232 10.91 -10.88 -9.42
N PRO A 233 12.12 -11.47 -9.48
CA PRO A 233 13.34 -10.71 -9.25
C PRO A 233 13.47 -9.55 -10.25
N LEU A 234 13.84 -8.36 -9.76
CA LEU A 234 14.22 -7.26 -10.64
C LEU A 234 15.73 -7.34 -10.89
N PRO A 235 16.17 -7.57 -12.15
CA PRO A 235 17.61 -7.70 -12.45
C PRO A 235 18.41 -6.48 -12.02
N ALA A 236 19.63 -6.65 -11.52
CA ALA A 236 20.48 -5.55 -11.06
C ALA A 236 20.75 -4.52 -12.19
N ALA A 237 20.96 -5.02 -13.42
CA ALA A 237 21.17 -4.19 -14.61
C ALA A 237 19.89 -3.56 -15.19
N TRP A 238 18.71 -3.88 -14.62
CA TRP A 238 17.46 -3.30 -15.12
C TRP A 238 17.37 -1.81 -14.80
N GLU A 239 17.10 -1.03 -15.84
CA GLU A 239 16.95 0.41 -15.73
C GLU A 239 15.59 0.87 -16.27
N PHE A 240 14.99 1.83 -15.57
CA PHE A 240 13.76 2.47 -16.00
C PHE A 240 14.02 3.46 -17.13
N ASN A 241 13.33 3.30 -18.25
CA ASN A 241 13.37 4.25 -19.36
C ASN A 241 12.03 5.02 -19.43
N PRO A 242 11.96 6.28 -18.98
CA PRO A 242 10.71 7.06 -18.97
C PRO A 242 10.19 7.37 -20.36
N THR A 243 11.02 7.29 -21.42
CA THR A 243 10.64 7.61 -22.81
C THR A 243 10.07 6.41 -23.56
N LEU A 244 10.23 5.20 -23.03
CA LEU A 244 9.69 4.00 -23.66
C LEU A 244 8.16 4.07 -23.70
N ALA A 245 7.58 3.72 -24.86
CA ALA A 245 6.13 3.66 -24.99
C ALA A 245 5.52 2.70 -23.96
N PRO A 246 4.47 3.10 -23.23
CA PRO A 246 3.88 2.23 -22.22
C PRO A 246 3.12 1.08 -22.89
N GLY A 247 3.39 -0.14 -22.44
CA GLY A 247 2.69 -1.35 -22.87
C GLY A 247 2.34 -2.21 -21.66
N GLY A 248 1.21 -2.89 -21.72
CA GLY A 248 0.74 -3.74 -20.63
C GLY A 248 -0.64 -3.33 -20.12
N ARG A 249 -0.99 -3.76 -18.91
CA ARG A 249 -2.31 -3.56 -18.33
C ARG A 249 -2.28 -2.57 -17.18
N LEU A 250 -3.27 -1.64 -17.16
CA LEU A 250 -3.58 -0.78 -16.02
C LEU A 250 -4.97 -1.12 -15.51
N ILE A 251 -5.17 -0.97 -14.21
CA ILE A 251 -6.46 -1.21 -13.55
C ILE A 251 -6.89 0.08 -12.84
N TYR A 252 -8.13 0.48 -13.07
CA TYR A 252 -8.77 1.57 -12.36
C TYR A 252 -10.02 1.06 -11.65
N LEU A 253 -10.11 1.33 -10.36
CA LEU A 253 -11.29 1.07 -9.57
C LEU A 253 -12.10 2.35 -9.49
N ARG A 254 -13.29 2.38 -10.06
CA ARG A 254 -14.11 3.60 -10.17
C ARG A 254 -15.56 3.29 -9.84
N ARG A 255 -16.32 4.34 -9.53
CA ARG A 255 -17.78 4.26 -9.43
C ARG A 255 -18.41 4.82 -10.69
N THR A 256 -19.46 4.16 -11.17
CA THR A 256 -20.32 4.69 -12.22
C THR A 256 -21.12 5.88 -11.70
N ASP A 257 -21.51 6.78 -12.60
CA ASP A 257 -22.38 7.91 -12.35
C ASP A 257 -23.89 7.51 -12.34
N ASP A 258 -24.76 8.49 -12.35
CA ASP A 258 -26.23 8.37 -12.42
C ASP A 258 -26.76 7.86 -13.76
N GLN A 259 -25.89 7.75 -14.77
CA GLN A 259 -26.20 7.20 -16.11
C GLN A 259 -25.45 5.90 -16.40
N GLY A 260 -24.81 5.30 -15.40
CA GLY A 260 -24.04 4.06 -15.57
C GLY A 260 -22.76 4.24 -16.40
N ARG A 261 -22.18 5.46 -16.41
CA ARG A 261 -20.92 5.80 -17.08
C ARG A 261 -19.81 5.96 -16.05
N LEU A 262 -18.56 5.88 -16.49
CA LEU A 262 -17.41 6.24 -15.67
C LEU A 262 -16.40 7.10 -16.44
N SER A 263 -15.68 7.95 -15.70
CA SER A 263 -14.60 8.76 -16.24
C SER A 263 -13.26 8.07 -16.03
N LEU A 264 -12.46 7.99 -17.10
CA LEU A 264 -11.17 7.31 -17.13
C LEU A 264 -10.27 7.97 -18.17
N LEU A 265 -9.02 8.27 -17.81
CA LEU A 265 -8.02 8.87 -18.70
C LEU A 265 -8.50 10.14 -19.44
N GLY A 266 -9.37 10.91 -18.80
CA GLY A 266 -9.97 12.12 -19.38
C GLY A 266 -11.15 11.87 -20.32
N HIS A 267 -11.61 10.63 -20.47
CA HIS A 267 -12.75 10.23 -21.29
C HIS A 267 -13.88 9.67 -20.44
N VAL A 268 -15.11 9.77 -20.97
CA VAL A 268 -16.30 9.20 -20.34
C VAL A 268 -16.74 7.97 -21.13
N PHE A 269 -16.81 6.84 -20.46
CA PHE A 269 -17.21 5.55 -21.05
C PHE A 269 -18.57 5.12 -20.49
N PRO A 270 -19.54 4.78 -21.36
CA PRO A 270 -20.75 4.09 -20.92
C PRO A 270 -20.37 2.66 -20.49
N VAL A 271 -20.88 2.23 -19.33
CA VAL A 271 -20.62 0.89 -18.80
C VAL A 271 -21.90 0.06 -18.84
N ASP A 272 -22.89 0.40 -18.02
CA ASP A 272 -24.16 -0.29 -17.94
C ASP A 272 -25.22 0.64 -17.32
N PRO A 273 -26.36 0.90 -17.99
CA PRO A 273 -27.40 1.79 -17.50
C PRO A 273 -28.09 1.32 -16.21
N HIS A 274 -27.93 0.06 -15.82
CA HIS A 274 -28.47 -0.51 -14.58
C HIS A 274 -27.42 -0.62 -13.45
N TRP A 275 -26.14 -0.29 -13.74
CA TRP A 275 -25.04 -0.36 -12.78
C TRP A 275 -24.70 1.04 -12.27
N LEU A 276 -25.66 1.70 -11.57
CA LEU A 276 -25.59 3.10 -11.14
C LEU A 276 -24.90 3.22 -9.78
N HIS A 277 -24.00 4.20 -9.64
CA HIS A 277 -23.25 4.51 -8.40
C HIS A 277 -22.52 3.29 -7.80
N ARG A 278 -22.17 2.31 -8.60
CA ARG A 278 -21.56 1.06 -8.17
C ARG A 278 -20.11 0.96 -8.63
N LEU A 279 -19.37 0.15 -7.88
CA LEU A 279 -17.95 -0.08 -8.17
C LEU A 279 -17.77 -0.92 -9.43
N VAL A 280 -16.76 -0.52 -10.19
CA VAL A 280 -16.31 -1.18 -11.42
C VAL A 280 -14.79 -1.30 -11.37
N ARG A 281 -14.25 -2.43 -11.79
CA ARG A 281 -12.85 -2.59 -12.16
C ARG A 281 -12.74 -2.39 -13.66
N ALA A 282 -12.09 -1.31 -14.09
CA ALA A 282 -11.76 -1.04 -15.48
C ALA A 282 -10.33 -1.50 -15.76
N GLU A 283 -10.16 -2.42 -16.72
CA GLU A 283 -8.86 -2.92 -17.16
C GLU A 283 -8.54 -2.36 -18.54
N VAL A 284 -7.47 -1.57 -18.62
CA VAL A 284 -7.00 -0.94 -19.86
C VAL A 284 -5.77 -1.68 -20.34
N THR A 285 -5.80 -2.17 -21.60
CA THR A 285 -4.63 -2.78 -22.24
C THR A 285 -3.97 -1.77 -23.19
N LEU A 286 -2.68 -1.47 -22.95
CA LEU A 286 -1.90 -0.51 -23.73
C LEU A 286 -0.92 -1.21 -24.70
N PRO A 287 -0.56 -0.54 -25.80
CA PRO A 287 -0.93 0.82 -26.24
C PRO A 287 -2.29 0.91 -26.92
N GLY A 288 -2.82 -0.16 -27.44
CA GLY A 288 -4.12 -0.29 -28.08
C GLY A 288 -4.67 -1.66 -27.81
N GLY A 289 -5.89 -1.75 -27.25
CA GLY A 289 -6.47 -3.03 -26.90
C GLY A 289 -7.80 -2.91 -26.16
N PRO A 290 -8.28 -4.02 -25.60
CA PRO A 290 -9.55 -4.02 -24.90
C PRO A 290 -9.49 -3.16 -23.63
N LEU A 291 -10.55 -2.41 -23.44
CA LEU A 291 -10.94 -1.77 -22.21
C LEU A 291 -12.14 -2.54 -21.65
N ARG A 292 -11.93 -3.27 -20.56
CA ARG A 292 -12.92 -4.17 -19.95
C ARG A 292 -13.43 -3.62 -18.65
N PHE A 293 -14.73 -3.67 -18.45
CA PHE A 293 -15.40 -3.19 -17.23
C PHE A 293 -16.04 -4.36 -16.50
N PHE A 294 -15.53 -4.67 -15.29
CA PHE A 294 -16.04 -5.75 -14.44
C PHE A 294 -16.82 -5.19 -13.27
N ALA A 295 -18.00 -5.77 -13.00
CA ALA A 295 -18.78 -5.43 -11.81
C ALA A 295 -18.03 -5.83 -10.53
N LEU A 296 -17.97 -4.94 -9.56
CA LEU A 296 -17.41 -5.22 -8.24
C LEU A 296 -18.50 -5.24 -7.18
N ARG A 297 -18.62 -6.36 -6.46
CA ARG A 297 -19.60 -6.57 -5.39
C ARG A 297 -18.89 -6.94 -4.09
N ARG A 298 -18.81 -6.01 -3.15
CA ARG A 298 -18.12 -6.25 -1.86
C ARG A 298 -18.68 -7.43 -1.07
N ARG A 299 -19.99 -7.73 -1.21
CA ARG A 299 -20.66 -8.85 -0.53
C ARG A 299 -20.50 -10.18 -1.27
N ASN A 300 -20.10 -10.15 -2.52
CA ASN A 300 -19.85 -11.33 -3.36
C ASN A 300 -18.62 -11.05 -4.23
N PRO A 301 -17.43 -11.01 -3.63
CA PRO A 301 -16.19 -10.60 -4.31
C PRO A 301 -15.74 -11.59 -5.39
N GLU A 302 -16.18 -12.84 -5.31
CA GLU A 302 -15.87 -13.89 -6.29
C GLU A 302 -16.59 -13.67 -7.61
N SER A 303 -17.77 -13.03 -7.58
CA SER A 303 -18.57 -12.74 -8.76
C SER A 303 -18.24 -11.37 -9.33
N GLN A 304 -17.39 -11.35 -10.35
CA GLN A 304 -16.95 -10.14 -11.06
C GLN A 304 -17.28 -10.24 -12.56
N PRO A 305 -18.58 -10.26 -12.94
CA PRO A 305 -18.96 -10.40 -14.33
C PRO A 305 -18.51 -9.23 -15.19
N LEU A 306 -18.15 -9.50 -16.44
CA LEU A 306 -17.92 -8.49 -17.43
C LEU A 306 -19.22 -7.75 -17.74
N LEU A 307 -19.24 -6.44 -17.53
CA LEU A 307 -20.37 -5.56 -17.88
C LEU A 307 -20.30 -5.10 -19.33
N ARG A 308 -19.08 -4.71 -19.74
CA ARG A 308 -18.84 -4.18 -21.08
C ARG A 308 -17.38 -4.36 -21.47
N GLU A 309 -17.16 -4.51 -22.77
CA GLU A 309 -15.87 -4.36 -23.43
C GLU A 309 -15.96 -3.21 -24.43
N ALA A 310 -14.92 -2.38 -24.48
CA ALA A 310 -14.73 -1.31 -25.46
C ALA A 310 -13.29 -1.39 -25.98
N HIS A 311 -13.00 -0.67 -27.04
CA HIS A 311 -11.63 -0.49 -27.51
C HIS A 311 -11.10 0.86 -27.01
N TYR A 312 -9.84 0.87 -26.55
CA TYR A 312 -9.14 2.09 -26.17
C TYR A 312 -7.74 2.08 -26.81
N GLU A 313 -7.41 3.15 -27.49
CA GLU A 313 -6.10 3.34 -28.08
C GLU A 313 -5.44 4.59 -27.51
N LEU A 314 -4.24 4.42 -26.94
CA LEU A 314 -3.45 5.54 -26.46
C LEU A 314 -2.90 6.32 -27.67
N PRO A 315 -3.23 7.63 -27.81
CA PRO A 315 -2.75 8.44 -28.93
C PRO A 315 -1.23 8.44 -29.03
N GLU A 316 -0.67 8.36 -30.25
CA GLU A 316 0.77 8.30 -30.49
C GLU A 316 1.55 9.44 -29.83
N ARG A 317 1.00 10.65 -29.85
CA ARG A 317 1.55 11.83 -29.17
C ARG A 317 1.73 11.64 -27.64
N ARG A 318 1.03 10.69 -27.03
CA ARG A 318 1.10 10.35 -25.59
C ARG A 318 1.90 9.08 -25.32
N ARG A 319 2.25 8.33 -26.34
CA ARG A 319 3.13 7.16 -26.22
C ARG A 319 4.55 7.57 -25.86
N ALA A 320 5.03 8.70 -26.41
CA ALA A 320 6.32 9.30 -26.06
C ALA A 320 6.13 10.40 -25.01
N LEU A 321 6.91 10.39 -23.92
CA LEU A 321 7.07 11.56 -23.05
C LEU A 321 7.84 12.63 -23.84
N ARG A 322 7.16 13.62 -24.40
CA ARG A 322 7.83 14.88 -24.75
C ARG A 322 8.11 15.57 -23.43
N GLY A 323 9.41 15.81 -23.15
CA GLY A 323 9.93 16.31 -21.91
C GLY A 323 9.05 17.37 -21.25
N TRP A 324 8.49 17.00 -20.13
CA TRP A 324 8.00 17.93 -19.12
C TRP A 324 9.12 18.02 -18.08
N HIS A 325 9.85 19.11 -18.15
CA HIS A 325 10.80 19.52 -17.14
C HIS A 325 10.08 20.05 -15.91
#